data_58c464eb34b6c7dad15fd915b14b7be7
#
_entry.id   58c464eb34b6c7dad15fd915b14b7be7
#
_cell.length_a   1.000
_cell.length_b   1.000
_cell.length_c   1.000
_cell.angle_alpha   90.00
_cell.angle_beta   90.00
_cell.angle_gamma   90.00
#
_symmetry.space_group_name_H-M   'P 1'
#
loop_
_entity.id
_entity.type
_entity.pdbx_description
1 polymer ?
#
loop_
_entity_poly.entity_id
_entity_poly.type
_entity_poly.pdbx_seq_one_letter_code
_entity_poly.pdbx_strand_id
1 'polypeptide(L)'
;MRAPVLKELDLPQYKQSLRKAVKFLNELEYTAVKTKYNAKGNWDAVSIRGYSDDITNILKPGVLKSNVKVEPLRWTRLYEEPDLLPLKEILSHIPAEFERVRVMRLKAGTTIKKHTDKVDKAIKDGKIVRLHIPIKTSMNV
;
A
#
# COMPACT_ATOMS: atom_id res chain seq x y z
N MET A 1 -13.80 -14.04 7.61
CA MET A 1 -13.03 -14.89 6.68
C MET A 1 -11.63 -14.31 6.55
N ARG A 2 -10.61 -15.10 6.78
CA ARG A 2 -9.23 -14.68 6.52
C ARG A 2 -8.97 -14.70 5.02
N ALA A 3 -8.24 -13.72 4.51
CA ALA A 3 -7.75 -13.76 3.15
C ALA A 3 -6.84 -15.00 2.96
N PRO A 4 -6.91 -15.68 1.82
CA PRO A 4 -6.03 -16.81 1.57
C PRO A 4 -4.57 -16.38 1.53
N VAL A 5 -3.70 -17.18 2.09
CA VAL A 5 -2.26 -16.99 1.97
C VAL A 5 -1.83 -17.55 0.61
N LEU A 6 -1.38 -16.68 -0.29
CA LEU A 6 -0.97 -17.08 -1.64
C LEU A 6 0.44 -17.67 -1.66
N LYS A 7 1.32 -17.13 -0.85
CA LYS A 7 2.70 -17.58 -0.74
C LYS A 7 3.27 -17.12 0.59
N GLU A 8 3.90 -18.02 1.28
CA GLU A 8 4.72 -17.69 2.42
C GLU A 8 6.15 -17.52 1.94
N LEU A 9 6.71 -16.34 2.19
CA LEU A 9 8.12 -16.05 1.90
C LEU A 9 8.88 -16.24 3.19
N ASP A 10 9.88 -17.12 3.18
CA ASP A 10 10.83 -17.20 4.28
C ASP A 10 11.76 -16.01 4.19
N LEU A 11 11.59 -15.06 5.10
CA LEU A 11 12.26 -13.78 5.09
C LEU A 11 13.33 -13.58 6.19
N PRO A 12 13.92 -14.61 6.86
CA PRO A 12 14.97 -14.36 7.84
C PRO A 12 16.12 -13.54 7.28
N GLN A 13 16.49 -13.78 6.02
CA GLN A 13 17.53 -13.06 5.30
C GLN A 13 17.21 -11.58 5.08
N TYR A 14 15.93 -11.18 5.08
CA TYR A 14 15.49 -9.80 4.90
C TYR A 14 15.19 -9.08 6.21
N LYS A 15 15.22 -9.77 7.35
CA LYS A 15 14.76 -9.20 8.62
C LYS A 15 15.45 -7.89 8.99
N GLN A 16 16.77 -7.82 8.84
CA GLN A 16 17.53 -6.61 9.12
C GLN A 16 17.28 -5.53 8.06
N SER A 17 17.25 -5.92 6.78
CA SER A 17 16.98 -5.01 5.67
C SER A 17 15.58 -4.43 5.74
N LEU A 18 14.58 -5.23 6.16
CA LEU A 18 13.21 -4.76 6.38
C LEU A 18 13.12 -3.78 7.54
N ARG A 19 13.92 -3.93 8.59
CA ARG A 19 13.99 -2.94 9.68
C ARG A 19 14.46 -1.57 9.18
N LYS A 20 15.46 -1.54 8.30
CA LYS A 20 15.91 -0.29 7.65
C LYS A 20 14.82 0.31 6.77
N ALA A 21 14.14 -0.53 5.99
CA ALA A 21 13.03 -0.09 5.16
C ALA A 21 11.90 0.51 6.00
N VAL A 22 11.51 -0.13 7.09
CA VAL A 22 10.47 0.37 8.01
C VAL A 22 10.90 1.68 8.65
N LYS A 23 12.15 1.80 9.08
CA LYS A 23 12.69 3.05 9.64
C LYS A 23 12.60 4.19 8.63
N PHE A 24 13.03 3.95 7.39
CA PHE A 24 12.94 4.93 6.31
C PHE A 24 11.49 5.33 6.04
N LEU A 25 10.59 4.36 5.94
CA LEU A 25 9.17 4.60 5.70
C LEU A 25 8.50 5.41 6.81
N ASN A 26 8.91 5.21 8.07
CA ASN A 26 8.35 5.95 9.21
C ASN A 26 8.74 7.43 9.22
N GLU A 27 9.78 7.81 8.50
CA GLU A 27 10.26 9.20 8.38
C GLU A 27 9.57 9.97 7.24
N LEU A 28 8.79 9.28 6.39
CA LEU A 28 8.08 9.90 5.28
C LEU A 28 6.79 10.60 5.75
N GLU A 29 6.36 11.57 4.94
CA GLU A 29 5.05 12.19 5.09
C GLU A 29 3.97 11.29 4.48
N TYR A 30 3.00 10.90 5.28
CA TYR A 30 1.87 10.07 4.87
C TYR A 30 0.61 10.91 4.67
N THR A 31 -0.25 10.42 3.79
CA THR A 31 -1.56 11.02 3.53
C THR A 31 -2.65 10.14 4.14
N ALA A 32 -3.54 10.73 4.94
CA ALA A 32 -4.69 10.02 5.48
C ALA A 32 -5.60 9.51 4.36
N VAL A 33 -6.00 8.25 4.47
CA VAL A 33 -6.97 7.66 3.54
C VAL A 33 -8.31 8.35 3.73
N LYS A 34 -8.81 9.00 2.67
CA LYS A 34 -10.06 9.76 2.70
C LYS A 34 -11.25 8.83 2.54
N THR A 35 -11.81 8.45 3.66
CA THR A 35 -13.06 7.68 3.73
C THR A 35 -13.76 7.96 5.06
N LYS A 36 -15.08 7.81 5.08
CA LYS A 36 -15.87 7.93 6.30
C LYS A 36 -15.46 6.92 7.39
N TYR A 37 -14.78 5.85 7.00
CA TYR A 37 -14.29 4.81 7.93
C TYR A 37 -12.99 5.20 8.62
N ASN A 38 -12.38 6.30 8.22
CA ASN A 38 -11.10 6.82 8.73
C ASN A 38 -11.25 8.25 9.27
N ALA A 39 -12.29 8.51 10.06
CA ALA A 39 -12.62 9.85 10.54
C ALA A 39 -11.49 10.48 11.37
N LYS A 40 -10.72 9.68 12.10
CA LYS A 40 -9.61 10.14 12.93
C LYS A 40 -8.26 10.24 12.19
N GLY A 41 -8.20 9.83 10.92
CA GLY A 41 -6.97 9.87 10.14
C GLY A 41 -5.88 8.87 10.60
N ASN A 42 -6.23 7.86 11.38
CA ASN A 42 -5.29 6.87 11.91
C ASN A 42 -4.88 5.80 10.89
N TRP A 43 -5.45 5.85 9.72
CA TRP A 43 -5.12 5.03 8.57
C TRP A 43 -4.58 5.94 7.48
N ASP A 44 -3.30 5.79 7.16
CA ASP A 44 -2.62 6.62 6.19
C ASP A 44 -1.78 5.80 5.21
N ALA A 45 -1.34 6.41 4.14
CA ALA A 45 -0.61 5.75 3.09
C ALA A 45 0.38 6.67 2.39
N VAL A 46 1.34 6.06 1.72
CA VAL A 46 2.27 6.70 0.80
C VAL A 46 2.36 5.87 -0.48
N SER A 47 2.53 6.55 -1.62
CA SER A 47 2.50 5.90 -2.94
C SER A 47 3.89 5.46 -3.38
N ILE A 48 4.04 4.16 -3.70
CA ILE A 48 5.21 3.63 -4.41
C ILE A 48 4.94 3.57 -5.91
N ARG A 49 3.70 3.28 -6.30
CA ARG A 49 3.22 3.31 -7.68
C ARG A 49 1.81 3.88 -7.72
N GLY A 50 1.58 4.84 -8.58
CA GLY A 50 0.29 5.49 -8.67
C GLY A 50 0.19 6.42 -9.87
N TYR A 51 -0.75 7.33 -9.81
CA TYR A 51 -1.10 8.25 -10.89
C TYR A 51 -0.50 9.64 -10.71
N SER A 52 0.61 9.73 -10.00
CA SER A 52 1.36 10.95 -9.77
C SER A 52 2.79 10.61 -9.33
N ASP A 53 3.73 11.50 -9.60
CA ASP A 53 5.08 11.42 -9.02
C ASP A 53 5.11 11.82 -7.54
N ASP A 54 4.09 12.53 -7.08
CA ASP A 54 3.96 12.94 -5.69
C ASP A 54 3.58 11.72 -4.84
N ILE A 55 4.45 11.33 -3.93
CA ILE A 55 4.24 10.18 -3.04
C ILE A 55 3.06 10.36 -2.09
N THR A 56 2.64 11.60 -1.86
CA THR A 56 1.48 11.93 -1.01
C THR A 56 0.16 11.80 -1.75
N ASN A 57 0.18 11.71 -3.08
CA ASN A 57 -1.01 11.50 -3.89
C ASN A 57 -1.31 10.00 -4.03
N ILE A 58 -2.19 9.51 -3.18
CA ILE A 58 -2.57 8.09 -3.09
C ILE A 58 -3.88 7.77 -3.81
N LEU A 59 -4.48 8.74 -4.49
CA LEU A 59 -5.81 8.62 -5.09
C LEU A 59 -5.76 8.01 -6.49
N LYS A 60 -6.89 7.44 -6.92
CA LYS A 60 -7.11 7.03 -8.32
C LYS A 60 -7.74 8.15 -9.14
N PRO A 61 -7.62 8.08 -10.49
CA PRO A 61 -8.45 8.88 -11.37
C PRO A 61 -9.94 8.68 -11.04
N GLY A 62 -10.74 9.72 -11.16
CA GLY A 62 -12.16 9.70 -10.84
C GLY A 62 -12.51 10.00 -9.38
N VAL A 63 -11.55 9.85 -8.47
CA VAL A 63 -11.65 10.31 -7.07
C VAL A 63 -10.90 11.62 -6.88
N LEU A 64 -10.04 11.98 -7.82
CA LEU A 64 -9.33 13.24 -7.83
C LEU A 64 -10.31 14.40 -8.10
N LYS A 65 -10.09 15.51 -7.40
CA LYS A 65 -10.81 16.74 -7.70
C LYS A 65 -10.48 17.17 -9.14
N SER A 66 -11.42 17.85 -9.80
CA SER A 66 -11.32 18.26 -11.19
C SER A 66 -10.09 19.12 -11.52
N ASN A 67 -9.49 19.78 -10.54
CA ASN A 67 -8.29 20.61 -10.72
C ASN A 67 -6.98 19.84 -10.52
N VAL A 68 -7.03 18.55 -10.24
CA VAL A 68 -5.84 17.72 -10.08
C VAL A 68 -5.51 17.06 -11.41
N LYS A 69 -4.29 17.29 -11.90
CA LYS A 69 -3.80 16.65 -13.12
C LYS A 69 -3.71 15.14 -12.92
N VAL A 70 -4.36 14.39 -13.81
CA VAL A 70 -4.23 12.94 -13.87
C VAL A 70 -3.04 12.61 -14.75
N GLU A 71 -2.08 11.90 -14.20
CA GLU A 71 -0.89 11.43 -14.91
C GLU A 71 -1.00 9.93 -15.20
N PRO A 72 -0.24 9.41 -16.17
CA PRO A 72 -0.16 7.97 -16.40
C PRO A 72 0.34 7.23 -15.16
N LEU A 73 -0.11 5.99 -14.99
CA LEU A 73 0.33 5.12 -13.92
C LEU A 73 1.86 4.94 -13.96
N ARG A 74 2.53 5.17 -12.86
CA ARG A 74 4.00 5.18 -12.79
C ARG A 74 4.54 4.81 -11.40
N TRP A 75 5.76 4.32 -11.37
CA TRP A 75 6.53 4.19 -10.14
C TRP A 75 6.95 5.58 -9.66
N THR A 76 6.83 5.83 -8.36
CA THR A 76 7.33 7.06 -7.74
C THR A 76 8.83 6.94 -7.44
N ARG A 77 9.45 8.03 -6.97
CA ARG A 77 10.86 8.03 -6.57
C ARG A 77 11.18 7.00 -5.48
N LEU A 78 10.20 6.57 -4.72
CA LEU A 78 10.40 5.57 -3.66
C LEU A 78 10.83 4.21 -4.21
N TYR A 79 10.46 3.89 -5.44
CA TYR A 79 10.87 2.64 -6.08
C TYR A 79 12.39 2.54 -6.27
N GLU A 80 13.07 3.68 -6.45
CA GLU A 80 14.52 3.75 -6.61
C GLU A 80 15.26 4.01 -5.30
N GLU A 81 14.55 4.11 -4.19
CA GLU A 81 15.17 4.39 -2.89
C GLU A 81 15.94 3.16 -2.40
N PRO A 82 17.26 3.28 -2.12
CA PRO A 82 18.09 2.15 -1.71
C PRO A 82 17.59 1.44 -0.45
N ASP A 83 17.06 2.18 0.51
CA ASP A 83 16.53 1.61 1.76
C ASP A 83 15.25 0.78 1.54
N LEU A 84 14.60 0.93 0.39
CA LEU A 84 13.39 0.18 0.02
C LEU A 84 13.68 -0.99 -0.92
N LEU A 85 14.94 -1.31 -1.19
CA LEU A 85 15.32 -2.46 -2.02
C LEU A 85 14.66 -3.78 -1.58
N PRO A 86 14.52 -4.10 -0.28
CA PRO A 86 13.83 -5.31 0.12
C PRO A 86 12.37 -5.38 -0.34
N LEU A 87 11.68 -4.25 -0.36
CA LEU A 87 10.30 -4.18 -0.87
C LEU A 87 10.26 -4.39 -2.38
N LYS A 88 11.19 -3.79 -3.11
CA LYS A 88 11.34 -3.98 -4.56
C LYS A 88 11.59 -5.46 -4.90
N GLU A 89 12.44 -6.13 -4.14
CA GLU A 89 12.71 -7.56 -4.30
C GLU A 89 11.45 -8.41 -4.05
N ILE A 90 10.69 -8.12 -2.99
CA ILE A 90 9.44 -8.81 -2.70
C ILE A 90 8.46 -8.64 -3.86
N LEU A 91 8.30 -7.43 -4.37
CA LEU A 91 7.42 -7.15 -5.51
C LEU A 91 7.85 -7.90 -6.76
N SER A 92 9.16 -8.10 -6.97
CA SER A 92 9.68 -8.83 -8.12
C SER A 92 9.29 -10.32 -8.14
N HIS A 93 8.92 -10.89 -7.01
CA HIS A 93 8.44 -12.26 -6.90
C HIS A 93 6.95 -12.43 -7.20
N ILE A 94 6.22 -11.34 -7.42
CA ILE A 94 4.79 -11.39 -7.70
C ILE A 94 4.59 -11.38 -9.22
N PRO A 95 4.07 -12.48 -9.82
CA PRO A 95 3.89 -12.60 -11.27
C PRO A 95 2.61 -11.89 -11.73
N ALA A 96 2.55 -10.58 -11.62
CA ALA A 96 1.39 -9.78 -11.97
C ALA A 96 1.80 -8.39 -12.45
N GLU A 97 0.93 -7.78 -13.24
CA GLU A 97 1.03 -6.36 -13.53
C GLU A 97 0.44 -5.57 -12.36
N PHE A 98 1.15 -4.54 -11.93
CA PHE A 98 0.70 -3.72 -10.82
C PHE A 98 -0.11 -2.52 -11.30
N GLU A 99 -1.23 -2.26 -10.66
CA GLU A 99 -1.88 -0.96 -10.70
C GLU A 99 -1.22 -0.07 -9.64
N ARG A 100 -1.90 0.19 -8.52
CA ARG A 100 -1.33 0.99 -7.44
C ARG A 100 -0.58 0.11 -6.45
N VAL A 101 0.55 0.60 -6.01
CA VAL A 101 1.31 0.02 -4.91
C VAL A 101 1.49 1.08 -3.83
N ARG A 102 0.99 0.80 -2.64
CA ARG A 102 1.01 1.73 -1.51
C ARG A 102 1.56 1.07 -0.28
N VAL A 103 2.33 1.80 0.50
CA VAL A 103 2.61 1.42 1.88
C VAL A 103 1.54 2.05 2.75
N MET A 104 0.85 1.24 3.53
CA MET A 104 -0.23 1.68 4.40
C MET A 104 0.15 1.47 5.86
N ARG A 105 -0.26 2.40 6.70
CA ARG A 105 -0.11 2.30 8.15
C ARG A 105 -1.48 2.36 8.81
N LEU A 106 -1.64 1.53 9.81
CA LEU A 106 -2.76 1.61 10.75
C LEU A 106 -2.15 1.80 12.14
N LYS A 107 -2.46 2.91 12.78
CA LYS A 107 -1.94 3.20 14.12
C LYS A 107 -2.46 2.18 15.14
N ALA A 108 -1.63 1.85 16.12
CA ALA A 108 -1.97 0.91 17.18
C ALA A 108 -3.28 1.30 17.88
N GLY A 109 -4.11 0.32 18.19
CA GLY A 109 -5.41 0.54 18.83
C GLY A 109 -6.52 1.03 17.90
N THR A 110 -6.23 1.22 16.63
CA THR A 110 -7.21 1.67 15.64
C THR A 110 -8.00 0.49 15.07
N THR A 111 -9.31 0.65 14.96
CA THR A 111 -10.20 -0.29 14.30
C THR A 111 -10.84 0.35 13.08
N ILE A 112 -10.78 -0.32 11.95
CA ILE A 112 -11.52 0.07 10.74
C ILE A 112 -12.85 -0.68 10.75
N LYS A 113 -13.95 0.06 10.59
CA LYS A 113 -15.28 -0.55 10.49
C LYS A 113 -15.36 -1.45 9.26
N LYS A 114 -16.05 -2.59 9.41
CA LYS A 114 -16.33 -3.48 8.28
C LYS A 114 -17.08 -2.71 7.19
N HIS A 115 -16.61 -2.81 5.98
CA HIS A 115 -17.17 -2.13 4.82
C HIS A 115 -16.86 -2.91 3.53
N THR A 116 -17.50 -2.50 2.46
CA THR A 116 -17.26 -3.02 1.12
C THR A 116 -16.85 -1.86 0.21
N ASP A 117 -15.77 -2.02 -0.52
CA ASP A 117 -15.29 -1.02 -1.48
C ASP A 117 -15.90 -1.23 -2.86
N LYS A 118 -16.04 -0.15 -3.65
CA LYS A 118 -16.54 -0.24 -5.03
C LYS A 118 -15.70 -1.18 -5.90
N VAL A 119 -14.40 -1.28 -5.65
CA VAL A 119 -13.47 -2.15 -6.38
C VAL A 119 -13.75 -3.64 -6.15
N ASP A 120 -14.48 -4.00 -5.10
CA ASP A 120 -14.75 -5.40 -4.76
C ASP A 120 -15.54 -6.12 -5.85
N LYS A 121 -16.33 -5.41 -6.64
CA LYS A 121 -17.00 -5.98 -7.81
C LYS A 121 -15.98 -6.47 -8.85
N ALA A 122 -14.95 -5.70 -9.15
CA ALA A 122 -13.91 -6.10 -10.10
C ALA A 122 -13.09 -7.29 -9.59
N ILE A 123 -12.88 -7.40 -8.29
CA ILE A 123 -12.23 -8.56 -7.65
C ILE A 123 -13.13 -9.79 -7.78
N LYS A 124 -14.41 -9.66 -7.49
CA LYS A 124 -15.39 -10.75 -7.61
C LYS A 124 -15.51 -11.25 -9.04
N ASP A 125 -15.43 -10.36 -10.02
CA ASP A 125 -15.47 -10.68 -11.45
C ASP A 125 -14.12 -11.22 -11.98
N GLY A 126 -13.10 -11.37 -11.14
CA GLY A 126 -11.80 -11.89 -11.51
C GLY A 126 -10.93 -10.97 -12.34
N LYS A 127 -11.28 -9.68 -12.43
CA LYS A 127 -10.54 -8.68 -13.23
C LYS A 127 -9.29 -8.17 -12.56
N ILE A 128 -9.31 -8.06 -11.23
CA ILE A 128 -8.19 -7.59 -10.41
C ILE A 128 -8.03 -8.45 -9.15
N VAL A 129 -6.86 -8.38 -8.56
CA VAL A 129 -6.55 -8.97 -7.26
C VAL A 129 -5.96 -7.90 -6.37
N ARG A 130 -6.36 -7.91 -5.10
CA ARG A 130 -5.76 -7.05 -4.09
C ARG A 130 -4.86 -7.90 -3.19
N LEU A 131 -3.57 -7.57 -3.16
CA LEU A 131 -2.60 -8.25 -2.33
C LEU A 131 -2.21 -7.39 -1.13
N HIS A 132 -2.09 -8.01 0.02
CA HIS A 132 -1.57 -7.40 1.24
C HIS A 132 -0.29 -8.12 1.65
N ILE A 133 0.77 -7.34 1.85
CA ILE A 133 2.07 -7.84 2.28
C ILE A 133 2.35 -7.26 3.66
N PRO A 134 2.13 -8.00 4.74
CA PRO A 134 2.44 -7.53 6.09
C PRO A 134 3.94 -7.33 6.25
N ILE A 135 4.38 -6.13 6.62
CA ILE A 135 5.78 -5.79 6.87
C ILE A 135 6.05 -5.74 8.37
N LYS A 136 5.15 -5.08 9.09
CA LYS A 136 5.19 -4.99 10.54
C LYS A 136 3.76 -5.09 11.07
N THR A 137 3.50 -6.07 11.89
CA THR A 137 2.17 -6.31 12.45
C THR A 137 2.25 -6.51 13.96
N SER A 138 1.11 -6.37 14.64
CA SER A 138 0.97 -6.79 16.03
C SER A 138 0.63 -8.28 16.11
N MET A 139 0.78 -8.85 17.29
CA MET A 139 0.45 -10.26 17.53
C MET A 139 -1.05 -10.57 17.35
N ASN A 140 -1.90 -9.55 17.39
CA ASN A 140 -3.36 -9.69 17.34
C ASN A 140 -3.96 -9.40 15.96
N VAL A 141 -3.13 -9.35 14.93
CA VAL A 141 -3.58 -9.11 13.55
C VAL A 141 -3.71 -10.42 12.77
#